data_7e7917d6aa689b1694f59e59b665c9c0
#
_entry.id   7e7917d6aa689b1694f59e59b665c9c0
#
_cell.length_a   1.000
_cell.length_b   1.000
_cell.length_c   1.000
_cell.angle_alpha   90.00
_cell.angle_beta   90.00
_cell.angle_gamma   90.00
#
_symmetry.space_group_name_H-M   'P 1'
#
loop_
_entity.id
_entity.type
_entity.pdbx_description
1 polymer ?
#
loop_
_entity_poly.entity_id
_entity_poly.type
_entity_poly.pdbx_seq_one_letter_code
_entity_poly.pdbx_strand_id
1 'polypeptide(L)'
;MKKLYIFILSVAMMITAFLMSVSAANLTHTVQKGDTMWKIAVKYEVGLSEIKGANTHIKKPDLIYPGDKLYIPTTDSSVTAYEQEVVRLVNVERSKQGLKSLESDWQLSRVARYKSQDMKDKGYFSHTSPTYGSPFEMMKKFGISYKTAGENIAKGQRTPAEVVSAWMNSSGHRANILNKSFTKIGVGYVSSGRYWTQMFIG
;
A
#
# COMPACT_ATOMS: atom_id res chain seq x y z
N MET A 1 -23.22 -69.07 -16.71
CA MET A 1 -23.02 -67.93 -15.77
C MET A 1 -21.80 -67.17 -16.23
N LYS A 2 -21.99 -66.08 -16.98
CA LYS A 2 -20.89 -65.24 -17.53
C LYS A 2 -20.67 -64.09 -16.56
N LYS A 3 -19.47 -64.02 -15.92
CA LYS A 3 -19.08 -62.91 -15.04
C LYS A 3 -18.64 -61.72 -15.92
N LEU A 4 -19.38 -60.64 -15.84
CA LEU A 4 -19.10 -59.37 -16.51
C LEU A 4 -18.11 -58.57 -15.62
N TYR A 5 -16.86 -58.40 -16.07
CA TYR A 5 -15.87 -57.54 -15.44
C TYR A 5 -16.05 -56.10 -15.96
N ILE A 6 -16.52 -55.22 -15.07
CA ILE A 6 -16.58 -53.78 -15.34
C ILE A 6 -15.20 -53.21 -15.05
N PHE A 7 -14.50 -52.77 -16.10
CA PHE A 7 -13.25 -52.01 -15.98
C PHE A 7 -13.62 -50.53 -15.71
N ILE A 8 -13.41 -50.10 -14.46
CA ILE A 8 -13.51 -48.68 -14.15
C ILE A 8 -12.17 -48.03 -14.45
N LEU A 9 -12.11 -47.29 -15.57
CA LEU A 9 -10.96 -46.52 -15.98
C LEU A 9 -11.01 -45.17 -15.21
N SER A 10 -10.29 -45.05 -14.13
CA SER A 10 -10.13 -43.77 -13.40
C SER A 10 -9.15 -42.87 -14.15
N VAL A 11 -9.70 -41.90 -14.88
CA VAL A 11 -8.91 -40.82 -15.47
C VAL A 11 -8.52 -39.86 -14.36
N ALA A 12 -7.31 -39.98 -13.83
CA ALA A 12 -6.72 -38.99 -12.95
C ALA A 12 -6.35 -37.76 -13.78
N MET A 13 -7.19 -36.74 -13.76
CA MET A 13 -6.93 -35.44 -14.38
C MET A 13 -5.93 -34.70 -13.48
N MET A 14 -4.63 -34.79 -13.81
CA MET A 14 -3.61 -33.94 -13.21
C MET A 14 -3.81 -32.50 -13.67
N ILE A 15 -4.44 -31.70 -12.82
CA ILE A 15 -4.45 -30.23 -12.96
C ILE A 15 -3.05 -29.76 -12.53
N THR A 16 -2.14 -29.65 -13.47
CA THR A 16 -0.89 -28.91 -13.26
C THR A 16 -1.25 -27.43 -13.14
N ALA A 17 -1.39 -26.93 -11.92
CA ALA A 17 -1.47 -25.49 -11.66
C ALA A 17 -0.13 -24.87 -12.11
N PHE A 18 -0.13 -24.30 -13.30
CA PHE A 18 0.96 -23.49 -13.81
C PHE A 18 0.96 -22.19 -12.98
N LEU A 19 1.76 -22.16 -11.92
CA LEU A 19 2.04 -20.93 -11.17
C LEU A 19 2.82 -20.01 -12.13
N MET A 20 2.11 -19.22 -12.92
CA MET A 20 2.72 -18.06 -13.57
C MET A 20 3.18 -17.12 -12.46
N SER A 21 4.46 -17.12 -12.18
CA SER A 21 5.11 -16.00 -11.51
C SER A 21 4.92 -14.79 -12.43
N VAL A 22 3.90 -13.97 -12.13
CA VAL A 22 3.79 -12.65 -12.72
C VAL A 22 4.97 -11.86 -12.18
N SER A 23 6.08 -11.90 -12.90
CA SER A 23 7.14 -10.90 -12.71
C SER A 23 6.47 -9.55 -12.89
N ALA A 24 6.51 -8.70 -11.86
CA ALA A 24 6.05 -7.33 -11.99
C ALA A 24 6.72 -6.74 -13.23
N ALA A 25 5.96 -6.56 -14.30
CA ALA A 25 6.47 -5.97 -15.52
C ALA A 25 7.00 -4.59 -15.14
N ASN A 26 8.31 -4.38 -15.30
CA ASN A 26 8.93 -3.09 -15.02
C ASN A 26 8.23 -2.03 -15.88
N LEU A 27 7.31 -1.28 -15.26
CA LEU A 27 6.62 -0.19 -15.95
C LEU A 27 7.68 0.83 -16.38
N THR A 28 7.69 1.15 -17.67
CA THR A 28 8.64 2.10 -18.23
C THR A 28 7.87 3.31 -18.75
N HIS A 29 8.34 4.51 -18.40
CA HIS A 29 7.86 5.77 -18.94
C HIS A 29 8.90 6.34 -19.91
N THR A 30 8.49 6.68 -21.12
CA THR A 30 9.32 7.43 -22.06
C THR A 30 9.04 8.92 -21.85
N VAL A 31 10.06 9.65 -21.47
CA VAL A 31 9.98 11.10 -21.17
C VAL A 31 9.46 11.87 -22.38
N GLN A 32 8.49 12.73 -22.15
CA GLN A 32 7.88 13.61 -23.14
C GLN A 32 8.34 15.05 -22.90
N LYS A 33 8.15 15.92 -23.92
CA LYS A 33 8.43 17.35 -23.78
C LYS A 33 7.60 17.97 -22.65
N GLY A 34 8.27 18.59 -21.70
CA GLY A 34 7.63 19.23 -20.53
C GLY A 34 7.47 18.32 -19.31
N ASP A 35 7.92 17.06 -19.40
CA ASP A 35 8.05 16.19 -18.23
C ASP A 35 9.15 16.66 -17.29
N THR A 36 8.96 16.36 -16.02
CA THR A 36 9.99 16.40 -14.99
C THR A 36 9.87 15.12 -14.16
N MET A 37 10.94 14.69 -13.50
CA MET A 37 10.83 13.52 -12.62
C MET A 37 9.73 13.67 -11.56
N TRP A 38 9.49 14.89 -11.07
CA TRP A 38 8.39 15.17 -10.14
C TRP A 38 7.02 14.93 -10.79
N LYS A 39 6.76 15.46 -11.98
CA LYS A 39 5.48 15.23 -12.67
C LYS A 39 5.24 13.75 -12.96
N ILE A 40 6.31 13.03 -13.33
CA ILE A 40 6.24 11.58 -13.57
C ILE A 40 5.97 10.85 -12.25
N ALA A 41 6.64 11.24 -11.16
CA ALA A 41 6.39 10.68 -9.83
C ALA A 41 4.92 10.83 -9.41
N VAL A 42 4.36 12.02 -9.56
CA VAL A 42 2.95 12.30 -9.27
C VAL A 42 2.03 11.49 -10.18
N LYS A 43 2.31 11.42 -11.48
CA LYS A 43 1.51 10.67 -12.46
C LYS A 43 1.37 9.19 -12.10
N TYR A 44 2.43 8.59 -11.58
CA TYR A 44 2.47 7.16 -11.25
C TYR A 44 2.30 6.88 -9.75
N GLU A 45 2.01 7.90 -8.95
CA GLU A 45 1.80 7.79 -7.50
C GLU A 45 2.98 7.12 -6.77
N VAL A 46 4.20 7.44 -7.17
CA VAL A 46 5.45 6.95 -6.60
C VAL A 46 6.30 8.10 -6.09
N GLY A 47 7.17 7.85 -5.12
CA GLY A 47 8.03 8.90 -4.60
C GLY A 47 9.15 9.28 -5.57
N LEU A 48 9.52 10.55 -5.54
CA LEU A 48 10.64 11.05 -6.34
C LEU A 48 11.95 10.33 -6.01
N SER A 49 12.18 10.01 -4.73
CA SER A 49 13.35 9.23 -4.27
C SER A 49 13.36 7.82 -4.85
N GLU A 50 12.20 7.18 -4.95
CA GLU A 50 12.05 5.83 -5.51
C GLU A 50 12.31 5.82 -7.01
N ILE A 51 11.78 6.81 -7.76
CA ILE A 51 12.10 6.94 -9.20
C ILE A 51 13.59 7.20 -9.39
N LYS A 52 14.19 8.12 -8.64
CA LYS A 52 15.64 8.38 -8.70
C LYS A 52 16.44 7.11 -8.39
N GLY A 53 16.06 6.37 -7.36
CA GLY A 53 16.72 5.12 -6.97
C GLY A 53 16.61 4.00 -8.03
N ALA A 54 15.46 3.89 -8.69
CA ALA A 54 15.25 2.91 -9.76
C ALA A 54 15.97 3.28 -11.07
N ASN A 55 16.42 4.54 -11.21
CA ASN A 55 16.99 5.07 -12.46
C ASN A 55 18.40 5.61 -12.27
N THR A 56 19.27 4.83 -11.62
CA THR A 56 20.68 5.21 -11.36
C THR A 56 21.52 5.42 -12.62
N HIS A 57 21.06 4.95 -13.76
CA HIS A 57 21.65 5.21 -15.07
C HIS A 57 21.49 6.67 -15.51
N ILE A 58 20.49 7.39 -15.00
CA ILE A 58 20.29 8.83 -15.23
C ILE A 58 21.22 9.61 -14.30
N LYS A 59 22.35 10.05 -14.82
CA LYS A 59 23.40 10.71 -14.02
C LYS A 59 22.98 12.05 -13.42
N LYS A 60 22.05 12.76 -14.07
CA LYS A 60 21.51 14.06 -13.63
C LYS A 60 19.99 13.98 -13.55
N PRO A 61 19.42 13.47 -12.43
CA PRO A 61 17.98 13.25 -12.32
C PRO A 61 17.11 14.50 -12.47
N ASP A 62 17.68 15.68 -12.26
CA ASP A 62 16.95 16.95 -12.44
C ASP A 62 16.97 17.42 -13.91
N LEU A 63 17.67 16.70 -14.78
CA LEU A 63 17.82 17.02 -16.21
C LEU A 63 17.52 15.76 -17.03
N ILE A 64 16.24 15.53 -17.32
CA ILE A 64 15.76 14.47 -18.20
C ILE A 64 15.33 15.04 -19.55
N TYR A 65 15.50 14.27 -20.62
CA TYR A 65 15.23 14.71 -21.99
C TYR A 65 14.13 13.85 -22.62
N PRO A 66 13.34 14.42 -23.54
CA PRO A 66 12.41 13.64 -24.35
C PRO A 66 13.10 12.45 -25.02
N GLY A 67 12.51 11.25 -24.85
CA GLY A 67 13.09 10.00 -25.31
C GLY A 67 13.81 9.18 -24.23
N ASP A 68 14.20 9.77 -23.12
CA ASP A 68 14.76 9.01 -21.99
C ASP A 68 13.74 7.99 -21.48
N LYS A 69 14.22 6.79 -21.13
CA LYS A 69 13.39 5.73 -20.54
C LYS A 69 13.61 5.68 -19.04
N LEU A 70 12.54 5.85 -18.28
CA LEU A 70 12.53 5.75 -16.83
C LEU A 70 11.81 4.49 -16.38
N TYR A 71 12.44 3.71 -15.54
CA TYR A 71 11.79 2.62 -14.82
C TYR A 71 10.94 3.21 -13.69
N ILE A 72 9.67 2.80 -13.63
CA ILE A 72 8.72 3.25 -12.63
C ILE A 72 8.57 2.14 -11.59
N PRO A 73 9.04 2.33 -10.35
CA PRO A 73 8.87 1.36 -9.29
C PRO A 73 7.40 1.33 -8.86
N THR A 74 6.69 0.26 -9.20
CA THR A 74 5.28 0.08 -8.84
C THR A 74 5.12 -0.77 -7.60
N THR A 75 4.10 -0.47 -6.79
CA THR A 75 3.65 -1.36 -5.72
C THR A 75 2.93 -2.56 -6.32
N ASP A 76 3.09 -3.73 -5.71
CA ASP A 76 2.35 -4.92 -6.11
C ASP A 76 0.84 -4.65 -6.11
N SER A 77 0.16 -5.05 -7.17
CA SER A 77 -1.28 -4.79 -7.35
C SER A 77 -2.14 -5.42 -6.25
N SER A 78 -1.73 -6.55 -5.71
CA SER A 78 -2.44 -7.22 -4.61
C SER A 78 -2.31 -6.42 -3.29
N VAL A 79 -1.14 -5.82 -3.05
CA VAL A 79 -0.93 -4.92 -1.90
C VAL A 79 -1.80 -3.68 -2.05
N THR A 80 -1.79 -3.06 -3.22
CA THR A 80 -2.61 -1.88 -3.51
C THR A 80 -4.10 -2.19 -3.36
N ALA A 81 -4.58 -3.34 -3.85
CA ALA A 81 -5.97 -3.77 -3.69
C ALA A 81 -6.36 -3.95 -2.20
N TYR A 82 -5.48 -4.50 -1.37
CA TYR A 82 -5.69 -4.65 0.06
C TYR A 82 -5.80 -3.29 0.76
N GLU A 83 -4.92 -2.35 0.43
CA GLU A 83 -4.93 -1.00 0.99
C GLU A 83 -6.20 -0.24 0.61
N GLN A 84 -6.63 -0.31 -0.66
CA GLN A 84 -7.87 0.31 -1.14
C GLN A 84 -9.10 -0.30 -0.46
N GLU A 85 -9.13 -1.62 -0.25
CA GLU A 85 -10.23 -2.28 0.44
C GLU A 85 -10.32 -1.84 1.91
N VAL A 86 -9.18 -1.61 2.60
CA VAL A 86 -9.18 -1.01 3.95
C VAL A 86 -9.81 0.37 3.92
N VAL A 87 -9.45 1.24 2.96
CA VAL A 87 -10.04 2.57 2.82
C VAL A 87 -11.55 2.48 2.61
N ARG A 88 -12.00 1.58 1.74
CA ARG A 88 -13.43 1.35 1.48
C ARG A 88 -14.17 0.92 2.75
N LEU A 89 -13.64 -0.05 3.49
CA LEU A 89 -14.26 -0.56 4.72
C LEU A 89 -14.30 0.51 5.82
N VAL A 90 -13.25 1.30 5.98
CA VAL A 90 -13.24 2.45 6.88
C VAL A 90 -14.32 3.45 6.53
N ASN A 91 -14.51 3.75 5.26
CA ASN A 91 -15.55 4.66 4.81
C ASN A 91 -16.97 4.09 5.03
N VAL A 92 -17.14 2.77 4.97
CA VAL A 92 -18.40 2.11 5.40
C VAL A 92 -18.65 2.35 6.89
N GLU A 93 -17.65 2.16 7.76
CA GLU A 93 -17.81 2.41 9.20
C GLU A 93 -18.12 3.89 9.50
N ARG A 94 -17.48 4.81 8.79
CA ARG A 94 -17.75 6.26 8.91
C ARG A 94 -19.18 6.59 8.46
N SER A 95 -19.63 6.03 7.36
CA SER A 95 -21.01 6.21 6.84
C SER A 95 -22.07 5.76 7.84
N LYS A 96 -21.86 4.65 8.56
CA LYS A 96 -22.77 4.19 9.64
C LYS A 96 -22.93 5.23 10.77
N GLN A 97 -21.98 6.13 10.90
CA GLN A 97 -21.98 7.23 11.89
C GLN A 97 -22.33 8.59 11.28
N GLY A 98 -22.81 8.62 10.03
CA GLY A 98 -23.16 9.87 9.33
C GLY A 98 -21.97 10.77 9.03
N LEU A 99 -20.74 10.22 9.02
CA LEU A 99 -19.52 10.96 8.74
C LEU A 99 -19.20 10.97 7.25
N LYS A 100 -18.60 12.05 6.78
CA LYS A 100 -18.07 12.14 5.40
C LYS A 100 -16.98 11.10 5.19
N SER A 101 -16.93 10.53 3.98
CA SER A 101 -15.85 9.65 3.55
C SER A 101 -14.51 10.36 3.57
N LEU A 102 -13.47 9.61 3.90
CA LEU A 102 -12.09 10.05 3.74
C LEU A 102 -11.65 9.84 2.30
N GLU A 103 -10.93 10.82 1.76
CA GLU A 103 -10.28 10.72 0.47
C GLU A 103 -8.98 9.91 0.60
N SER A 104 -8.74 8.98 -0.33
CA SER A 104 -7.46 8.27 -0.38
C SER A 104 -6.35 9.21 -0.84
N ASP A 105 -5.26 9.27 -0.10
CA ASP A 105 -4.08 10.08 -0.44
C ASP A 105 -2.89 9.17 -0.69
N TRP A 106 -2.37 9.19 -1.93
CA TRP A 106 -1.30 8.29 -2.35
C TRP A 106 0.04 8.56 -1.64
N GLN A 107 0.34 9.84 -1.33
CA GLN A 107 1.56 10.19 -0.60
C GLN A 107 1.48 9.69 0.84
N LEU A 108 0.32 9.83 1.46
CA LEU A 108 0.08 9.31 2.81
C LEU A 108 0.14 7.77 2.83
N SER A 109 -0.41 7.10 1.81
CA SER A 109 -0.30 5.63 1.66
C SER A 109 1.16 5.20 1.49
N ARG A 110 1.93 5.94 0.72
CA ARG A 110 3.38 5.72 0.57
C ARG A 110 4.09 5.80 1.93
N VAL A 111 3.83 6.84 2.73
CA VAL A 111 4.44 6.98 4.07
C VAL A 111 4.00 5.84 4.98
N ALA A 112 2.75 5.44 4.94
CA ALA A 112 2.23 4.30 5.70
C ALA A 112 2.91 2.97 5.31
N ARG A 113 3.21 2.75 4.01
CA ARG A 113 3.99 1.59 3.55
C ARG A 113 5.41 1.62 4.11
N TYR A 114 6.09 2.78 4.09
CA TYR A 114 7.41 2.93 4.70
C TYR A 114 7.37 2.62 6.20
N LYS A 115 6.33 3.03 6.92
CA LYS A 115 6.17 2.72 8.33
C LYS A 115 6.00 1.22 8.56
N SER A 116 5.13 0.57 7.80
CA SER A 116 4.91 -0.88 7.87
C SER A 116 6.19 -1.66 7.53
N GLN A 117 6.94 -1.21 6.54
CA GLN A 117 8.21 -1.82 6.14
C GLN A 117 9.29 -1.62 7.22
N ASP A 118 9.39 -0.44 7.80
CA ASP A 118 10.35 -0.14 8.87
C ASP A 118 10.08 -0.98 10.12
N MET A 119 8.79 -1.12 10.51
CA MET A 119 8.41 -2.02 11.61
C MET A 119 8.85 -3.47 11.35
N LYS A 120 8.66 -3.94 10.12
CA LYS A 120 9.08 -5.29 9.72
C LYS A 120 10.61 -5.43 9.73
N ASP A 121 11.33 -4.52 9.09
CA ASP A 121 12.77 -4.64 8.85
C ASP A 121 13.60 -4.42 10.13
N LYS A 122 13.11 -3.58 11.04
CA LYS A 122 13.74 -3.29 12.33
C LYS A 122 13.21 -4.17 13.47
N GLY A 123 12.21 -5.02 13.22
CA GLY A 123 11.68 -5.97 14.19
C GLY A 123 10.95 -5.33 15.38
N TYR A 124 10.29 -4.19 15.19
CA TYR A 124 9.51 -3.52 16.24
C TYR A 124 8.03 -3.41 15.89
N PHE A 125 7.20 -3.07 16.88
CA PHE A 125 5.80 -2.73 16.73
C PHE A 125 5.44 -1.58 17.67
N SER A 126 5.53 -0.36 17.16
CA SER A 126 5.33 0.88 17.92
C SER A 126 5.00 2.04 16.97
N HIS A 127 4.27 3.04 17.48
CA HIS A 127 4.06 4.30 16.78
C HIS A 127 5.37 5.06 16.53
N THR A 128 6.30 5.04 17.48
CA THR A 128 7.60 5.69 17.31
C THR A 128 8.56 4.77 16.54
N SER A 129 9.02 5.26 15.40
CA SER A 129 10.02 4.59 14.56
C SER A 129 11.43 4.93 15.04
N PRO A 130 12.35 3.95 15.14
CA PRO A 130 13.77 4.22 15.39
C PRO A 130 14.44 4.95 14.21
N THR A 131 13.85 4.87 12.99
CA THR A 131 14.36 5.50 11.77
C THR A 131 13.79 6.90 11.57
N TYR A 132 12.47 7.05 11.78
CA TYR A 132 11.74 8.25 11.38
C TYR A 132 11.20 9.09 12.53
N GLY A 133 11.23 8.60 13.77
CA GLY A 133 10.63 9.22 14.93
C GLY A 133 9.13 8.94 15.05
N SER A 134 8.37 9.87 15.63
CA SER A 134 6.92 9.78 15.72
C SER A 134 6.26 9.77 14.33
N PRO A 135 5.02 9.28 14.19
CA PRO A 135 4.30 9.32 12.91
C PRO A 135 4.16 10.75 12.37
N PHE A 136 4.05 11.72 13.24
CA PHE A 136 3.95 13.15 12.91
C PHE A 136 5.26 13.70 12.33
N GLU A 137 6.39 13.34 12.91
CA GLU A 137 7.72 13.67 12.37
C GLU A 137 7.96 12.97 11.05
N MET A 138 7.55 11.71 10.94
CA MET A 138 7.66 10.95 9.71
C MET A 138 6.88 11.61 8.57
N MET A 139 5.60 11.94 8.77
CA MET A 139 4.80 12.63 7.76
C MET A 139 5.45 13.93 7.30
N LYS A 140 5.98 14.75 8.23
CA LYS A 140 6.69 15.99 7.90
C LYS A 140 7.96 15.74 7.11
N LYS A 141 8.77 14.74 7.48
CA LYS A 141 10.00 14.35 6.75
C LYS A 141 9.70 13.95 5.30
N PHE A 142 8.51 13.41 5.05
CA PHE A 142 8.05 13.05 3.71
C PHE A 142 7.29 14.18 2.99
N GLY A 143 7.27 15.40 3.56
CA GLY A 143 6.68 16.58 2.94
C GLY A 143 5.16 16.67 3.06
N ILE A 144 4.54 15.89 3.96
CA ILE A 144 3.09 15.94 4.19
C ILE A 144 2.77 17.04 5.21
N SER A 145 1.94 17.99 4.78
CA SER A 145 1.42 19.07 5.62
C SER A 145 -0.01 18.75 6.09
N TYR A 146 -0.34 19.09 7.32
CA TYR A 146 -1.65 18.84 7.92
C TYR A 146 -1.92 19.81 9.08
N LYS A 147 -3.20 19.96 9.44
CA LYS A 147 -3.62 20.64 10.69
C LYS A 147 -3.82 19.63 11.82
N THR A 148 -4.39 18.49 11.50
CA THR A 148 -4.59 17.36 12.41
C THR A 148 -4.09 16.09 11.77
N ALA A 149 -3.56 15.16 12.57
CA ALA A 149 -3.09 13.87 12.06
C ALA A 149 -3.30 12.77 13.10
N GLY A 150 -3.33 11.51 12.63
CA GLY A 150 -3.45 10.33 13.46
C GLY A 150 -2.85 9.11 12.77
N GLU A 151 -2.55 8.09 13.58
CA GLU A 151 -2.03 6.82 13.09
C GLU A 151 -2.70 5.66 13.82
N ASN A 152 -3.04 4.61 13.08
CA ASN A 152 -3.34 3.29 13.60
C ASN A 152 -2.33 2.30 13.03
N ILE A 153 -1.85 1.38 13.87
CA ILE A 153 -0.99 0.28 13.44
C ILE A 153 -1.61 -1.06 13.86
N ALA A 154 -1.33 -2.10 13.06
CA ALA A 154 -1.74 -3.46 13.38
C ALA A 154 -0.72 -4.47 12.81
N LYS A 155 -0.71 -5.68 13.39
CA LYS A 155 0.18 -6.77 12.97
C LYS A 155 -0.52 -8.11 13.08
N GLY A 156 -0.39 -8.93 12.05
CA GLY A 156 -0.85 -10.32 12.06
C GLY A 156 -2.18 -10.55 11.32
N GLN A 157 -3.03 -9.54 11.14
CA GLN A 157 -4.29 -9.67 10.42
C GLN A 157 -4.04 -10.04 8.95
N ARG A 158 -4.82 -11.00 8.46
CA ARG A 158 -4.61 -11.60 7.12
C ARG A 158 -5.34 -10.86 6.02
N THR A 159 -6.43 -10.18 6.38
CA THR A 159 -7.33 -9.54 5.42
C THR A 159 -7.66 -8.10 5.82
N PRO A 160 -8.07 -7.26 4.85
CA PRO A 160 -8.59 -5.92 5.13
C PRO A 160 -9.75 -5.91 6.12
N ALA A 161 -10.66 -6.89 6.02
CA ALA A 161 -11.80 -6.99 6.93
C ALA A 161 -11.36 -7.28 8.38
N GLU A 162 -10.40 -8.19 8.56
CA GLU A 162 -9.86 -8.50 9.89
C GLU A 162 -9.18 -7.28 10.52
N VAL A 163 -8.37 -6.53 9.77
CA VAL A 163 -7.65 -5.38 10.34
C VAL A 163 -8.61 -4.22 10.67
N VAL A 164 -9.58 -3.93 9.81
CA VAL A 164 -10.58 -2.88 10.11
C VAL A 164 -11.44 -3.28 11.29
N SER A 165 -11.87 -4.55 11.38
CA SER A 165 -12.61 -5.07 12.54
C SER A 165 -11.79 -4.95 13.83
N ALA A 166 -10.49 -5.30 13.81
CA ALA A 166 -9.61 -5.17 14.96
C ALA A 166 -9.49 -3.71 15.41
N TRP A 167 -9.31 -2.77 14.49
CA TRP A 167 -9.25 -1.35 14.81
C TRP A 167 -10.59 -0.81 15.34
N MET A 168 -11.71 -1.22 14.78
CA MET A 168 -13.03 -0.80 15.26
C MET A 168 -13.38 -1.36 16.64
N ASN A 169 -12.82 -2.49 17.03
CA ASN A 169 -12.98 -3.07 18.36
C ASN A 169 -12.04 -2.46 19.44
N SER A 170 -11.10 -1.61 19.04
CA SER A 170 -10.21 -0.86 19.94
C SER A 170 -10.66 0.59 20.03
N SER A 171 -10.94 1.08 21.23
CA SER A 171 -11.48 2.44 21.45
C SER A 171 -10.59 3.54 20.87
N GLY A 172 -9.26 3.43 21.04
CA GLY A 172 -8.29 4.40 20.51
C GLY A 172 -8.23 4.40 18.98
N HIS A 173 -8.13 3.21 18.37
CA HIS A 173 -8.09 3.09 16.92
C HIS A 173 -9.41 3.50 16.27
N ARG A 174 -10.54 3.12 16.88
CA ARG A 174 -11.87 3.53 16.43
C ARG A 174 -12.06 5.05 16.51
N ALA A 175 -11.53 5.69 17.54
CA ALA A 175 -11.58 7.15 17.67
C ALA A 175 -10.88 7.84 16.50
N ASN A 176 -9.75 7.33 16.02
CA ASN A 176 -9.10 7.84 14.82
C ASN A 176 -9.96 7.63 13.56
N ILE A 177 -10.49 6.43 13.36
CA ILE A 177 -11.36 6.12 12.20
C ILE A 177 -12.58 7.03 12.13
N LEU A 178 -13.19 7.33 13.27
CA LEU A 178 -14.41 8.13 13.37
C LEU A 178 -14.16 9.63 13.65
N ASN A 179 -12.91 10.08 13.60
CA ASN A 179 -12.59 11.48 13.82
C ASN A 179 -13.13 12.37 12.69
N LYS A 180 -13.92 13.38 13.07
CA LYS A 180 -14.55 14.33 12.13
C LYS A 180 -13.55 15.30 11.48
N SER A 181 -12.41 15.54 12.16
CA SER A 181 -11.38 16.46 11.68
C SER A 181 -10.52 15.88 10.57
N PHE A 182 -10.57 14.56 10.35
CA PHE A 182 -9.82 13.94 9.26
C PHE A 182 -10.62 13.98 7.96
N THR A 183 -9.89 14.29 6.88
CA THR A 183 -10.44 14.38 5.52
C THR A 183 -9.77 13.41 4.56
N LYS A 184 -8.54 12.98 4.86
CA LYS A 184 -7.76 12.08 4.03
C LYS A 184 -7.21 10.91 4.82
N ILE A 185 -6.97 9.81 4.11
CA ILE A 185 -6.46 8.56 4.64
C ILE A 185 -5.40 7.99 3.71
N GLY A 186 -4.34 7.43 4.29
CA GLY A 186 -3.38 6.58 3.60
C GLY A 186 -3.23 5.25 4.33
N VAL A 187 -3.14 4.17 3.58
CA VAL A 187 -2.95 2.82 4.14
C VAL A 187 -1.70 2.22 3.55
N GLY A 188 -0.90 1.55 4.38
CA GLY A 188 0.29 0.83 3.99
C GLY A 188 0.31 -0.59 4.54
N TYR A 189 0.50 -1.56 3.67
CA TYR A 189 0.54 -2.98 3.99
C TYR A 189 1.84 -3.64 3.56
N VAL A 190 2.42 -4.45 4.43
CA VAL A 190 3.54 -5.35 4.14
C VAL A 190 3.11 -6.78 4.44
N SER A 191 3.01 -7.60 3.40
CA SER A 191 2.52 -8.98 3.49
C SER A 191 3.41 -9.88 4.35
N SER A 192 4.74 -9.73 4.26
CA SER A 192 5.69 -10.42 5.11
C SER A 192 5.59 -9.93 6.55
N GLY A 193 5.03 -10.75 7.44
CA GLY A 193 4.75 -10.41 8.84
C GLY A 193 3.43 -9.67 9.05
N ARG A 194 2.70 -9.32 7.98
CA ARG A 194 1.38 -8.70 8.01
C ARG A 194 1.33 -7.44 8.86
N TYR A 195 2.20 -6.48 8.52
CA TYR A 195 2.21 -5.17 9.16
C TYR A 195 1.30 -4.21 8.40
N TRP A 196 0.45 -3.51 9.16
CA TRP A 196 -0.51 -2.54 8.66
C TRP A 196 -0.29 -1.20 9.33
N THR A 197 -0.31 -0.15 8.55
CA THR A 197 -0.31 1.22 9.02
C THR A 197 -1.43 1.97 8.32
N GLN A 198 -2.18 2.74 9.10
CA GLN A 198 -3.23 3.62 8.62
C GLN A 198 -2.92 5.02 9.15
N MET A 199 -2.74 5.98 8.26
CA MET A 199 -2.47 7.37 8.58
C MET A 199 -3.63 8.25 8.15
N PHE A 200 -3.91 9.26 8.93
CA PHE A 200 -4.99 10.21 8.71
C PHE A 200 -4.47 11.63 8.79
N ILE A 201 -5.03 12.53 7.96
CA ILE A 201 -4.80 13.97 8.03
C ILE A 201 -6.09 14.76 7.78
N GLY A 202 -6.10 16.02 8.32
CA GLY A 202 -7.14 17.02 8.12
C GLY A 202 -6.61 18.43 8.15
#